data_e13a97c8a8006b9fa3de1af6b56615cf
#
_entry.id   e13a97c8a8006b9fa3de1af6b56615cf
#
_cell.length_a   1.000
_cell.length_b   1.000
_cell.length_c   1.000
_cell.angle_alpha   90.00
_cell.angle_beta   90.00
_cell.angle_gamma   90.00
#
_symmetry.space_group_name_H-M   'P 1'
#
loop_
_entity.id
_entity.type
_entity.pdbx_description
1 polymer ?
#
loop_
_entity_poly.entity_id
_entity_poly.type
_entity_poly.pdbx_seq_one_letter_code
_entity_poly.pdbx_strand_id
1 'polypeptide(L)'
;MLSSLLILLVMAAVAMASSDVAARVRYGAPDFKAKAVMNDEFIDIHFAEYQERKEWSVLLFYPFDYTFVCPTELLSYSSNFDKFEELNAKVLAISTDSHHAHLAWTRANREDGGVGQLKIPLVADTAHDISRKYGVLVTDPEDEMYGAALRGLFIVDPTGKIRMMQINDDSVGRNVEETIRLLQGFQYADAHIGEACPASWQPGSDSIKANPYESKEYFKKHHQ
;
A
#
# COMPACT_ATOMS: atom_id res chain seq x y z
N MET A 1 -45.76 4.90 21.75
CA MET A 1 -44.63 4.06 22.14
C MET A 1 -44.00 3.29 20.96
N LEU A 2 -44.76 2.74 20.00
CA LEU A 2 -44.19 2.07 18.81
C LEU A 2 -43.37 3.00 17.91
N SER A 3 -43.75 4.26 17.71
CA SER A 3 -43.03 5.20 16.84
C SER A 3 -41.65 5.55 17.36
N SER A 4 -41.45 5.68 18.68
CA SER A 4 -40.13 5.99 19.27
C SER A 4 -39.15 4.83 19.16
N LEU A 5 -39.64 3.57 19.22
CA LEU A 5 -38.83 2.36 19.07
C LEU A 5 -38.36 2.19 17.62
N LEU A 6 -39.23 2.52 16.65
CA LEU A 6 -38.90 2.45 15.21
C LEU A 6 -37.84 3.50 14.84
N ILE A 7 -37.92 4.72 15.38
CA ILE A 7 -36.93 5.79 15.16
C ILE A 7 -35.56 5.40 15.76
N LEU A 8 -35.53 4.80 16.95
CA LEU A 8 -34.28 4.29 17.56
C LEU A 8 -33.62 3.18 16.73
N LEU A 9 -34.44 2.26 16.19
CA LEU A 9 -33.92 1.18 15.32
C LEU A 9 -33.35 1.71 14.00
N VAL A 10 -33.99 2.71 13.39
CA VAL A 10 -33.50 3.35 12.16
C VAL A 10 -32.22 4.15 12.43
N MET A 11 -32.14 4.85 13.57
CA MET A 11 -30.93 5.58 13.96
C MET A 11 -29.76 4.62 14.27
N ALA A 12 -30.02 3.47 14.90
CA ALA A 12 -29.00 2.45 15.14
C ALA A 12 -28.51 1.79 13.83
N ALA A 13 -29.40 1.56 12.84
CA ALA A 13 -29.03 1.03 11.53
C ALA A 13 -28.21 2.02 10.71
N VAL A 14 -28.51 3.32 10.78
CA VAL A 14 -27.71 4.38 10.13
C VAL A 14 -26.34 4.54 10.80
N ALA A 15 -26.24 4.37 12.11
CA ALA A 15 -24.96 4.42 12.83
C ALA A 15 -24.06 3.20 12.54
N MET A 16 -24.62 2.03 12.20
CA MET A 16 -23.85 0.84 11.79
C MET A 16 -23.39 0.90 10.33
N ALA A 17 -24.03 1.72 9.48
CA ALA A 17 -23.64 1.86 8.07
C ALA A 17 -22.48 2.84 7.83
N SER A 18 -21.92 3.47 8.87
CA SER A 18 -20.90 4.53 8.74
C SER A 18 -19.46 4.10 9.04
N SER A 19 -19.15 2.81 9.24
CA SER A 19 -17.81 2.36 9.65
C SER A 19 -16.98 1.61 8.61
N ASP A 20 -17.51 1.30 7.43
CA ASP A 20 -16.78 0.55 6.39
C ASP A 20 -16.40 1.42 5.18
N VAL A 21 -15.80 2.59 5.42
CA VAL A 21 -15.15 3.27 4.31
C VAL A 21 -13.76 2.67 4.13
N ALA A 22 -13.61 1.87 3.07
CA ALA A 22 -12.31 1.35 2.67
C ALA A 22 -11.28 2.48 2.52
N ALA A 23 -10.00 2.13 2.67
CA ALA A 23 -8.89 3.06 2.50
C ALA A 23 -9.00 3.84 1.18
N ARG A 24 -8.74 5.14 1.20
CA ARG A 24 -8.79 6.00 0.00
C ARG A 24 -7.81 7.16 0.09
N VAL A 25 -7.40 7.64 -1.08
CA VAL A 25 -6.47 8.77 -1.20
C VAL A 25 -6.99 10.01 -0.47
N ARG A 26 -6.10 10.74 0.20
CA ARG A 26 -6.32 11.94 1.03
C ARG A 26 -6.90 11.68 2.42
N TYR A 27 -7.23 10.45 2.78
CA TYR A 27 -7.69 10.07 4.11
C TYR A 27 -6.58 9.35 4.89
N GLY A 28 -6.74 9.24 6.20
CA GLY A 28 -5.85 8.49 7.07
C GLY A 28 -5.85 7.01 6.69
N ALA A 29 -4.66 6.43 6.62
CA ALA A 29 -4.49 4.99 6.42
C ALA A 29 -5.01 4.23 7.64
N PRO A 30 -5.84 3.19 7.47
CA PRO A 30 -6.28 2.33 8.57
C PRO A 30 -5.09 1.74 9.33
N ASP A 31 -5.07 1.94 10.65
CA ASP A 31 -4.03 1.36 11.50
C ASP A 31 -4.23 -0.14 11.70
N PHE A 32 -3.12 -0.84 11.94
CA PHE A 32 -3.12 -2.27 12.23
C PHE A 32 -1.92 -2.71 13.09
N LYS A 33 -2.10 -3.87 13.73
CA LYS A 33 -1.05 -4.64 14.38
C LYS A 33 -1.10 -6.05 13.87
N ALA A 34 0.05 -6.61 13.51
CA ALA A 34 0.14 -7.96 12.96
C ALA A 34 1.48 -8.62 13.26
N LYS A 35 1.51 -9.96 13.23
CA LYS A 35 2.76 -10.71 13.16
C LYS A 35 3.34 -10.61 11.76
N ALA A 36 4.65 -10.63 11.66
CA ALA A 36 5.37 -10.66 10.39
C ALA A 36 6.60 -11.55 10.47
N VAL A 37 7.19 -11.82 9.32
CA VAL A 37 8.47 -12.51 9.18
C VAL A 37 9.49 -11.56 8.55
N MET A 38 10.65 -11.43 9.16
CA MET A 38 11.80 -10.74 8.62
C MET A 38 13.09 -11.39 9.17
N ASN A 39 14.10 -11.56 8.33
CA ASN A 39 15.39 -12.13 8.73
C ASN A 39 15.27 -13.48 9.45
N ASP A 40 14.37 -14.35 8.98
CA ASP A 40 14.11 -15.69 9.55
C ASP A 40 13.48 -15.68 10.96
N GLU A 41 13.01 -14.53 11.44
CA GLU A 41 12.41 -14.34 12.75
C GLU A 41 10.96 -13.84 12.66
N PHE A 42 10.18 -14.16 13.69
CA PHE A 42 8.87 -13.56 13.91
C PHE A 42 9.01 -12.22 14.61
N ILE A 43 8.42 -11.18 14.01
CA ILE A 43 8.38 -9.84 14.56
C ILE A 43 6.93 -9.35 14.70
N ASP A 44 6.72 -8.35 15.54
CA ASP A 44 5.47 -7.61 15.65
C ASP A 44 5.56 -6.32 14.83
N ILE A 45 4.57 -6.07 13.99
CA ILE A 45 4.38 -4.81 13.27
C ILE A 45 3.26 -4.03 13.94
N HIS A 46 3.56 -2.79 14.30
CA HIS A 46 2.60 -1.78 14.73
C HIS A 46 2.66 -0.64 13.73
N PHE A 47 1.68 -0.54 12.84
CA PHE A 47 1.77 0.36 11.69
C PHE A 47 1.85 1.85 12.11
N ALA A 48 1.18 2.26 13.18
CA ALA A 48 1.27 3.63 13.71
C ALA A 48 2.70 4.07 14.06
N GLU A 49 3.61 3.14 14.41
CA GLU A 49 4.99 3.48 14.76
C GLU A 49 5.78 4.07 13.59
N TYR A 50 5.41 3.74 12.34
CA TYR A 50 6.06 4.31 11.15
C TYR A 50 5.75 5.81 11.03
N GLN A 51 4.53 6.24 11.35
CA GLN A 51 4.17 7.66 11.40
C GLN A 51 4.84 8.37 12.59
N GLU A 52 4.96 7.72 13.74
CA GLU A 52 5.70 8.27 14.89
C GLU A 52 7.17 8.53 14.55
N ARG A 53 7.79 7.65 13.77
CA ARG A 53 9.17 7.82 13.26
C ARG A 53 9.28 8.75 12.05
N LYS A 54 8.15 9.33 11.57
CA LYS A 54 8.09 10.19 10.38
C LYS A 54 8.59 9.50 9.11
N GLU A 55 8.31 8.23 8.98
CA GLU A 55 8.64 7.42 7.81
C GLU A 55 7.49 7.39 6.80
N TRP A 56 7.81 7.38 5.51
CA TRP A 56 6.88 6.99 4.47
C TRP A 56 6.65 5.48 4.53
N SER A 57 5.48 5.05 4.11
CA SER A 57 5.18 3.61 4.08
C SER A 57 4.61 3.22 2.71
N VAL A 58 5.09 2.08 2.20
CA VAL A 58 4.58 1.43 1.00
C VAL A 58 3.97 0.11 1.43
N LEU A 59 2.64 0.01 1.38
CA LEU A 59 1.92 -1.21 1.70
C LEU A 59 1.67 -1.99 0.41
N LEU A 60 2.26 -3.17 0.32
CA LEU A 60 2.26 -4.04 -0.85
C LEU A 60 1.42 -5.29 -0.55
N PHE A 61 0.11 -5.22 -0.80
CA PHE A 61 -0.77 -6.39 -0.67
C PHE A 61 -0.56 -7.35 -1.83
N TYR A 62 -0.53 -8.65 -1.56
CA TYR A 62 -0.40 -9.69 -2.58
C TYR A 62 -1.31 -10.88 -2.22
N PRO A 63 -1.76 -11.69 -3.20
CA PRO A 63 -2.72 -12.76 -2.97
C PRO A 63 -2.28 -13.80 -1.96
N PHE A 64 -1.30 -14.64 -2.30
CA PHE A 64 -0.83 -15.74 -1.47
C PHE A 64 0.65 -16.04 -1.68
N ASP A 65 1.27 -16.65 -0.68
CA ASP A 65 2.55 -17.33 -0.78
C ASP A 65 2.49 -18.48 -1.81
N TYR A 66 3.64 -18.93 -2.29
CA TYR A 66 3.78 -20.07 -3.22
C TYR A 66 2.96 -19.97 -4.52
N THR A 67 2.65 -18.74 -4.98
CA THR A 67 2.00 -18.46 -6.26
C THR A 67 3.03 -18.08 -7.34
N PHE A 68 2.61 -17.47 -8.45
CA PHE A 68 3.46 -17.31 -9.63
C PHE A 68 4.00 -15.88 -9.77
N VAL A 69 3.14 -14.86 -9.74
CA VAL A 69 3.52 -13.45 -9.88
C VAL A 69 4.07 -12.88 -8.57
N CYS A 70 3.54 -13.32 -7.42
CA CYS A 70 3.89 -12.77 -6.11
C CYS A 70 5.38 -12.82 -5.78
N PRO A 71 6.12 -13.94 -5.99
CA PRO A 71 7.56 -13.96 -5.74
C PRO A 71 8.31 -12.96 -6.59
N THR A 72 7.91 -12.71 -7.84
CA THR A 72 8.57 -11.74 -8.72
C THR A 72 8.46 -10.31 -8.20
N GLU A 73 7.29 -9.94 -7.68
CA GLU A 73 7.08 -8.62 -7.07
C GLU A 73 7.91 -8.46 -5.79
N LEU A 74 7.79 -9.41 -4.85
CA LEU A 74 8.50 -9.35 -3.57
C LEU A 74 10.02 -9.28 -3.75
N LEU A 75 10.57 -10.06 -4.66
CA LEU A 75 12.00 -10.01 -5.02
C LEU A 75 12.38 -8.66 -5.62
N SER A 76 11.54 -8.08 -6.48
CA SER A 76 11.77 -6.76 -7.08
C SER A 76 11.78 -5.65 -6.01
N TYR A 77 10.79 -5.63 -5.10
CA TYR A 77 10.77 -4.65 -4.01
C TYR A 77 11.91 -4.86 -3.01
N SER A 78 12.24 -6.10 -2.66
CA SER A 78 13.36 -6.43 -1.79
C SER A 78 14.72 -6.03 -2.38
N SER A 79 14.93 -6.23 -3.70
CA SER A 79 16.17 -5.80 -4.36
C SER A 79 16.33 -4.30 -4.50
N ASN A 80 15.24 -3.54 -4.47
CA ASN A 80 15.26 -2.08 -4.46
C ASN A 80 15.16 -1.48 -3.04
N PHE A 81 15.32 -2.28 -1.99
CA PHE A 81 15.22 -1.86 -0.59
C PHE A 81 16.05 -0.60 -0.30
N ASP A 82 17.29 -0.55 -0.76
CA ASP A 82 18.20 0.57 -0.47
C ASP A 82 17.66 1.90 -1.04
N LYS A 83 16.99 1.89 -2.20
CA LYS A 83 16.32 3.07 -2.78
C LYS A 83 15.14 3.56 -1.91
N PHE A 84 14.40 2.64 -1.30
CA PHE A 84 13.34 3.02 -0.37
C PHE A 84 13.89 3.60 0.92
N GLU A 85 14.99 3.04 1.47
CA GLU A 85 15.67 3.58 2.65
C GLU A 85 16.19 5.01 2.39
N GLU A 86 16.82 5.28 1.23
CA GLU A 86 17.26 6.61 0.83
C GLU A 86 16.11 7.63 0.79
N LEU A 87 14.90 7.17 0.51
CA LEU A 87 13.68 7.97 0.49
C LEU A 87 12.96 7.99 1.85
N ASN A 88 13.58 7.49 2.93
CA ASN A 88 12.97 7.34 4.24
C ASN A 88 11.61 6.61 4.17
N ALA A 89 11.52 5.55 3.37
CA ALA A 89 10.30 4.79 3.13
C ALA A 89 10.48 3.32 3.52
N LYS A 90 9.47 2.77 4.18
CA LYS A 90 9.42 1.36 4.58
C LYS A 90 8.39 0.62 3.74
N VAL A 91 8.79 -0.53 3.20
CA VAL A 91 7.91 -1.41 2.43
C VAL A 91 7.41 -2.52 3.35
N LEU A 92 6.11 -2.74 3.40
CA LEU A 92 5.46 -3.83 4.13
C LEU A 92 4.69 -4.69 3.11
N ALA A 93 5.11 -5.94 2.94
CA ALA A 93 4.38 -6.89 2.08
C ALA A 93 3.34 -7.61 2.93
N ILE A 94 2.08 -7.66 2.47
CA ILE A 94 0.95 -8.11 3.27
C ILE A 94 0.13 -9.13 2.48
N SER A 95 -0.11 -10.32 3.04
CA SER A 95 -1.07 -11.28 2.51
C SER A 95 -1.93 -11.87 3.63
N THR A 96 -2.93 -12.65 3.25
CA THR A 96 -3.81 -13.34 4.20
C THR A 96 -3.21 -14.66 4.73
N ASP A 97 -2.00 -15.02 4.29
CA ASP A 97 -1.26 -16.15 4.83
C ASP A 97 -0.83 -15.94 6.29
N SER A 98 -0.52 -17.04 6.97
CA SER A 98 0.03 -16.99 8.33
C SER A 98 1.52 -16.67 8.33
N HIS A 99 2.02 -16.08 9.42
CA HIS A 99 3.46 -15.87 9.60
C HIS A 99 4.29 -17.18 9.56
N HIS A 100 3.66 -18.33 9.85
CA HIS A 100 4.30 -19.63 9.68
C HIS A 100 4.45 -20.01 8.20
N ALA A 101 3.45 -19.72 7.35
CA ALA A 101 3.55 -19.90 5.89
C ALA A 101 4.64 -19.00 5.32
N HIS A 102 4.66 -17.72 5.68
CA HIS A 102 5.72 -16.78 5.30
C HIS A 102 7.12 -17.29 5.63
N LEU A 103 7.32 -17.77 6.88
CA LEU A 103 8.61 -18.32 7.29
C LEU A 103 9.01 -19.55 6.47
N ALA A 104 8.07 -20.44 6.19
CA ALA A 104 8.32 -21.61 5.35
C ALA A 104 8.69 -21.19 3.92
N TRP A 105 8.00 -20.18 3.37
CA TRP A 105 8.25 -19.68 2.02
C TRP A 105 9.61 -18.99 1.87
N THR A 106 10.04 -18.23 2.88
CA THR A 106 11.40 -17.62 2.88
C THR A 106 12.51 -18.68 2.96
N ARG A 107 12.22 -19.88 3.44
CA ARG A 107 13.16 -21.01 3.53
C ARG A 107 13.13 -21.95 2.33
N ALA A 108 12.10 -21.83 1.48
CA ALA A 108 12.00 -22.64 0.26
C ALA A 108 13.03 -22.22 -0.77
N ASN A 109 13.47 -23.17 -1.60
CA ASN A 109 14.40 -22.89 -2.68
C ASN A 109 13.76 -21.99 -3.73
N ARG A 110 14.52 -21.07 -4.31
CA ARG A 110 14.04 -20.18 -5.37
C ARG A 110 13.58 -20.93 -6.61
N GLU A 111 14.23 -22.04 -6.93
CA GLU A 111 13.85 -22.91 -8.03
C GLU A 111 12.48 -23.57 -7.85
N ASP A 112 12.05 -23.71 -6.58
CA ASP A 112 10.75 -24.23 -6.19
C ASP A 112 9.72 -23.11 -5.91
N GLY A 113 9.99 -21.88 -6.36
CA GLY A 113 9.11 -20.72 -6.16
C GLY A 113 9.27 -20.04 -4.80
N GLY A 114 10.28 -20.38 -4.01
CA GLY A 114 10.60 -19.71 -2.75
C GLY A 114 11.16 -18.30 -2.97
N VAL A 115 10.99 -17.41 -2.00
CA VAL A 115 11.48 -16.03 -2.09
C VAL A 115 12.85 -15.81 -1.43
N GLY A 116 13.32 -16.75 -0.63
CA GLY A 116 14.57 -16.60 0.12
C GLY A 116 14.47 -15.47 1.15
N GLN A 117 15.61 -15.03 1.66
CA GLN A 117 15.65 -13.91 2.60
C GLN A 117 15.32 -12.60 1.89
N LEU A 118 14.25 -11.96 2.33
CA LEU A 118 13.81 -10.64 1.86
C LEU A 118 14.30 -9.55 2.80
N LYS A 119 14.61 -8.37 2.26
CA LYS A 119 14.94 -7.17 3.04
C LYS A 119 13.68 -6.43 3.55
N ILE A 120 12.48 -6.91 3.20
CA ILE A 120 11.18 -6.36 3.58
C ILE A 120 10.38 -7.38 4.39
N PRO A 121 9.62 -6.98 5.43
CA PRO A 121 8.82 -7.90 6.22
C PRO A 121 7.63 -8.44 5.43
N LEU A 122 7.29 -9.72 5.66
CA LEU A 122 6.06 -10.38 5.23
C LEU A 122 5.05 -10.33 6.37
N VAL A 123 4.01 -9.54 6.25
CA VAL A 123 2.99 -9.28 7.27
C VAL A 123 1.81 -10.23 7.09
N ALA A 124 1.45 -10.93 8.16
CA ALA A 124 0.38 -11.92 8.18
C ALA A 124 -0.97 -11.29 8.55
N ASP A 125 -1.88 -11.19 7.60
CA ASP A 125 -3.27 -10.75 7.80
C ASP A 125 -4.23 -11.95 7.90
N THR A 126 -3.93 -12.92 8.76
CA THR A 126 -4.68 -14.18 8.89
C THR A 126 -6.14 -13.97 9.29
N ALA A 127 -6.46 -12.85 9.93
CA ALA A 127 -7.82 -12.46 10.27
C ALA A 127 -8.56 -11.74 9.12
N HIS A 128 -7.89 -11.45 8.02
CA HIS A 128 -8.40 -10.67 6.88
C HIS A 128 -8.83 -9.22 7.22
N ASP A 129 -8.49 -8.73 8.40
CA ASP A 129 -8.93 -7.42 8.89
C ASP A 129 -8.23 -6.28 8.18
N ILE A 130 -6.93 -6.44 7.89
CA ILE A 130 -6.13 -5.43 7.21
C ILE A 130 -6.61 -5.33 5.76
N SER A 131 -6.64 -6.45 5.03
CA SER A 131 -7.09 -6.50 3.63
C SER A 131 -8.52 -5.97 3.44
N ARG A 132 -9.40 -6.25 4.42
CA ARG A 132 -10.77 -5.71 4.43
C ARG A 132 -10.79 -4.19 4.60
N LYS A 133 -10.06 -3.64 5.57
CA LYS A 133 -9.97 -2.19 5.83
C LYS A 133 -9.38 -1.43 4.65
N TYR A 134 -8.45 -2.05 3.93
CA TYR A 134 -7.84 -1.46 2.74
C TYR A 134 -8.64 -1.70 1.45
N GLY A 135 -9.74 -2.45 1.53
CA GLY A 135 -10.64 -2.69 0.39
C GLY A 135 -10.03 -3.57 -0.71
N VAL A 136 -9.10 -4.44 -0.32
CA VAL A 136 -8.40 -5.35 -1.25
C VAL A 136 -8.76 -6.82 -1.03
N LEU A 137 -9.57 -7.15 -0.03
CA LEU A 137 -9.98 -8.53 0.24
C LEU A 137 -11.01 -9.00 -0.79
N VAL A 138 -10.78 -10.15 -1.40
CA VAL A 138 -11.77 -10.84 -2.24
C VAL A 138 -12.82 -11.52 -1.32
N THR A 139 -14.05 -11.06 -1.42
CA THR A 139 -15.14 -11.48 -0.50
C THR A 139 -16.27 -12.25 -1.16
N ASP A 140 -16.25 -12.42 -2.48
CA ASP A 140 -17.21 -13.25 -3.19
C ASP A 140 -16.84 -14.73 -3.00
N PRO A 141 -17.68 -15.55 -2.36
CA PRO A 141 -17.39 -16.97 -2.13
C PRO A 141 -17.38 -17.82 -3.42
N GLU A 142 -17.90 -17.30 -4.54
CA GLU A 142 -17.84 -17.97 -5.84
C GLU A 142 -16.57 -17.64 -6.64
N ASP A 143 -15.77 -16.67 -6.16
CA ASP A 143 -14.48 -16.32 -6.75
C ASP A 143 -13.40 -17.32 -6.32
N GLU A 144 -12.59 -17.81 -7.27
CA GLU A 144 -11.49 -18.75 -7.00
C GLU A 144 -10.42 -18.15 -6.06
N MET A 145 -10.34 -16.81 -5.98
CA MET A 145 -9.45 -16.07 -5.09
C MET A 145 -10.10 -15.70 -3.75
N TYR A 146 -11.26 -16.30 -3.41
CA TYR A 146 -11.96 -16.00 -2.16
C TYR A 146 -11.03 -16.06 -0.93
N GLY A 147 -11.01 -14.97 -0.17
CA GLY A 147 -10.15 -14.82 1.01
C GLY A 147 -8.73 -14.32 0.72
N ALA A 148 -8.33 -14.20 -0.55
CA ALA A 148 -7.07 -13.57 -0.92
C ALA A 148 -7.13 -12.04 -0.83
N ALA A 149 -5.98 -11.40 -0.76
CA ALA A 149 -5.85 -9.98 -1.07
C ALA A 149 -5.60 -9.77 -2.57
N LEU A 150 -6.26 -8.81 -3.18
CA LEU A 150 -5.88 -8.30 -4.50
C LEU A 150 -4.50 -7.63 -4.45
N ARG A 151 -3.88 -7.37 -5.62
CA ARG A 151 -2.61 -6.65 -5.70
C ARG A 151 -2.78 -5.17 -5.39
N GLY A 152 -3.06 -4.85 -4.11
CA GLY A 152 -3.16 -3.49 -3.60
C GLY A 152 -1.79 -2.88 -3.33
N LEU A 153 -1.59 -1.63 -3.73
CA LEU A 153 -0.42 -0.82 -3.44
C LEU A 153 -0.87 0.52 -2.89
N PHE A 154 -0.34 0.89 -1.73
CA PHE A 154 -0.66 2.16 -1.09
C PHE A 154 0.63 2.86 -0.68
N ILE A 155 0.76 4.14 -1.01
CA ILE A 155 1.81 5.02 -0.49
C ILE A 155 1.19 5.91 0.58
N VAL A 156 1.74 5.84 1.79
CA VAL A 156 1.29 6.58 2.97
C VAL A 156 2.39 7.54 3.40
N ASP A 157 2.03 8.82 3.58
CA ASP A 157 2.99 9.83 4.01
C ASP A 157 3.26 9.81 5.53
N PRO A 158 4.29 10.54 6.02
CA PRO A 158 4.64 10.58 7.43
C PRO A 158 3.55 11.12 8.38
N THR A 159 2.47 11.68 7.84
CA THR A 159 1.30 12.11 8.63
C THR A 159 0.22 11.03 8.71
N GLY A 160 0.46 9.87 8.10
CA GLY A 160 -0.48 8.76 8.01
C GLY A 160 -1.53 8.91 6.90
N LYS A 161 -1.37 9.87 5.98
CA LYS A 161 -2.32 10.08 4.88
C LYS A 161 -1.96 9.25 3.66
N ILE A 162 -2.94 8.57 3.05
CA ILE A 162 -2.76 7.86 1.79
C ILE A 162 -2.60 8.87 0.66
N ARG A 163 -1.46 8.81 -0.04
CA ARG A 163 -1.13 9.68 -1.17
C ARG A 163 -1.41 9.00 -2.52
N MET A 164 -1.31 7.70 -2.59
CA MET A 164 -1.58 6.91 -3.79
C MET A 164 -2.19 5.56 -3.39
N MET A 165 -3.10 5.07 -4.22
CA MET A 165 -3.57 3.69 -4.20
C MET A 165 -3.69 3.16 -5.63
N GLN A 166 -3.29 1.92 -5.82
CA GLN A 166 -3.44 1.14 -7.04
C GLN A 166 -3.92 -0.24 -6.64
N ILE A 167 -4.93 -0.76 -7.29
CA ILE A 167 -5.41 -2.13 -7.05
C ILE A 167 -5.50 -2.80 -8.41
N ASN A 168 -4.66 -3.80 -8.62
CA ASN A 168 -4.69 -4.64 -9.82
C ASN A 168 -5.37 -5.95 -9.50
N ASP A 169 -5.94 -6.55 -10.53
CA ASP A 169 -6.30 -7.95 -10.56
C ASP A 169 -5.05 -8.84 -10.40
N ASP A 170 -5.23 -10.12 -10.08
CA ASP A 170 -4.15 -11.02 -9.67
C ASP A 170 -3.14 -11.37 -10.76
N SER A 171 -3.52 -11.25 -12.03
CA SER A 171 -2.74 -11.69 -13.19
C SER A 171 -1.61 -10.75 -13.60
N VAL A 172 -1.58 -9.48 -13.14
CA VAL A 172 -0.61 -8.47 -13.55
C VAL A 172 0.13 -7.85 -12.38
N GLY A 173 1.45 -8.12 -12.31
CA GLY A 173 2.36 -7.58 -11.30
C GLY A 173 2.57 -6.07 -11.43
N ARG A 174 2.99 -5.45 -10.31
CA ARG A 174 3.24 -4.00 -10.21
C ARG A 174 4.69 -3.68 -10.55
N ASN A 175 4.93 -2.44 -10.97
CA ASN A 175 6.25 -1.94 -11.33
C ASN A 175 6.86 -1.18 -10.13
N VAL A 176 8.00 -1.66 -9.61
CA VAL A 176 8.69 -1.05 -8.47
C VAL A 176 9.26 0.32 -8.81
N GLU A 177 9.77 0.52 -10.03
CA GLU A 177 10.35 1.81 -10.45
C GLU A 177 9.27 2.91 -10.49
N GLU A 178 8.04 2.57 -10.91
CA GLU A 178 6.92 3.50 -10.86
C GLU A 178 6.53 3.84 -9.40
N THR A 179 6.60 2.88 -8.49
CA THR A 179 6.36 3.13 -7.07
C THR A 179 7.39 4.11 -6.50
N ILE A 180 8.67 3.92 -6.82
CA ILE A 180 9.77 4.81 -6.42
C ILE A 180 9.58 6.20 -7.03
N ARG A 181 9.27 6.28 -8.33
CA ARG A 181 9.00 7.54 -9.02
C ARG A 181 7.87 8.34 -8.38
N LEU A 182 6.76 7.66 -8.05
CA LEU A 182 5.61 8.29 -7.37
C LEU A 182 5.98 8.79 -5.98
N LEU A 183 6.72 7.99 -5.20
CA LEU A 183 7.20 8.38 -3.88
C LEU A 183 8.07 9.64 -3.96
N GLN A 184 9.04 9.67 -4.89
CA GLN A 184 9.88 10.84 -5.16
C GLN A 184 9.06 12.06 -5.59
N GLY A 185 8.05 11.86 -6.43
CA GLY A 185 7.15 12.94 -6.86
C GLY A 185 6.35 13.54 -5.71
N PHE A 186 5.83 12.72 -4.78
CA PHE A 186 5.14 13.22 -3.60
C PHE A 186 6.08 13.97 -2.66
N GLN A 187 7.29 13.46 -2.43
CA GLN A 187 8.29 14.12 -1.60
C GLN A 187 8.73 15.46 -2.21
N TYR A 188 8.92 15.49 -3.54
CA TYR A 188 9.22 16.71 -4.25
C TYR A 188 8.12 17.77 -4.08
N ALA A 189 6.87 17.39 -4.31
CA ALA A 189 5.72 18.29 -4.18
C ALA A 189 5.53 18.81 -2.75
N ASP A 190 5.83 18.00 -1.73
CA ASP A 190 5.78 18.41 -0.32
C ASP A 190 6.90 19.38 0.03
N ALA A 191 8.08 19.25 -0.58
CA ALA A 191 9.23 20.14 -0.40
C ALA A 191 9.11 21.45 -1.20
N HIS A 192 8.32 21.48 -2.29
CA HIS A 192 8.18 22.61 -3.22
C HIS A 192 6.73 23.08 -3.27
N ILE A 193 6.28 23.72 -2.17
CA ILE A 193 4.91 24.23 -2.05
C ILE A 193 4.57 25.18 -3.20
N GLY A 194 3.45 24.92 -3.88
CA GLY A 194 3.02 25.69 -5.05
C GLY A 194 3.55 25.16 -6.39
N GLU A 195 4.31 24.08 -6.38
CA GLU A 195 4.72 23.34 -7.58
C GLU A 195 4.01 22.00 -7.68
N ALA A 196 3.88 21.49 -8.89
CA ALA A 196 3.30 20.19 -9.19
C ALA A 196 4.17 19.41 -10.16
N CYS A 197 4.23 18.10 -9.99
CA CYS A 197 4.89 17.17 -10.90
C CYS A 197 3.97 16.89 -12.09
N PRO A 198 4.34 17.23 -13.33
CA PRO A 198 3.55 16.91 -14.50
C PRO A 198 3.54 15.42 -14.81
N ALA A 199 2.76 15.02 -15.82
CA ALA A 199 2.75 13.64 -16.30
C ALA A 199 4.17 13.15 -16.62
N SER A 200 4.48 11.91 -16.25
CA SER A 200 5.80 11.29 -16.46
C SER A 200 6.98 12.01 -15.81
N TRP A 201 6.72 12.89 -14.84
CA TRP A 201 7.78 13.59 -14.10
C TRP A 201 8.75 12.58 -13.45
N GLN A 202 10.02 12.93 -13.48
CA GLN A 202 11.10 12.21 -12.79
C GLN A 202 11.99 13.21 -12.04
N PRO A 203 12.76 12.77 -11.04
CA PRO A 203 13.75 13.64 -10.39
C PRO A 203 14.65 14.37 -11.39
N GLY A 204 14.75 15.68 -11.23
CA GLY A 204 15.48 16.55 -12.16
C GLY A 204 14.70 17.05 -13.37
N SER A 205 13.46 16.57 -13.58
CA SER A 205 12.57 17.15 -14.60
C SER A 205 11.96 18.47 -14.14
N ASP A 206 11.53 19.28 -15.11
CA ASP A 206 10.82 20.53 -14.82
C ASP A 206 9.51 20.24 -14.05
N SER A 207 9.21 21.09 -13.10
CA SER A 207 7.92 21.15 -12.41
C SER A 207 7.01 22.21 -13.01
N ILE A 208 5.73 22.16 -12.67
CA ILE A 208 4.73 23.17 -13.07
C ILE A 208 4.36 24.01 -11.85
N LYS A 209 4.42 25.31 -11.94
CA LYS A 209 3.87 26.20 -10.92
C LYS A 209 2.34 26.12 -10.93
N ALA A 210 1.74 25.75 -9.81
CA ALA A 210 0.29 25.55 -9.66
C ALA A 210 -0.46 26.90 -9.60
N ASN A 211 -0.21 27.76 -10.59
CA ASN A 211 -0.79 29.09 -10.72
C ASN A 211 -1.18 29.32 -12.19
N PRO A 212 -2.38 29.86 -12.49
CA PRO A 212 -2.87 30.04 -13.87
C PRO A 212 -2.00 30.93 -14.77
N TYR A 213 -1.19 31.80 -14.20
CA TYR A 213 -0.31 32.70 -14.95
C TYR A 213 1.09 32.13 -15.11
N GLU A 214 1.69 31.64 -14.02
CA GLU A 214 3.06 31.16 -14.00
C GLU A 214 3.21 29.79 -14.68
N SER A 215 2.16 28.95 -14.66
CA SER A 215 2.13 27.66 -15.38
C SER A 215 2.35 27.78 -16.89
N LYS A 216 2.06 28.98 -17.47
CA LYS A 216 2.27 29.26 -18.90
C LYS A 216 3.72 29.14 -19.35
N GLU A 217 4.68 29.36 -18.46
CA GLU A 217 6.11 29.17 -18.78
C GLU A 217 6.41 27.72 -19.09
N TYR A 218 5.90 26.79 -18.26
CA TYR A 218 6.03 25.36 -18.50
C TYR A 218 5.39 24.95 -19.83
N PHE A 219 4.15 25.38 -20.09
CA PHE A 219 3.43 25.04 -21.31
C PHE A 219 4.13 25.58 -22.58
N LYS A 220 4.68 26.79 -22.53
CA LYS A 220 5.46 27.34 -23.66
C LYS A 220 6.69 26.50 -23.97
N LYS A 221 7.33 25.92 -22.94
CA LYS A 221 8.53 25.09 -23.09
C LYS A 221 8.21 23.68 -23.61
N HIS A 222 7.09 23.10 -23.20
CA HIS A 222 6.81 21.67 -23.39
C HIS A 222 5.67 21.33 -24.36
N HIS A 223 4.89 22.30 -24.81
CA HIS A 223 3.73 22.10 -25.68
C HIS A 223 3.77 23.01 -26.93
N GLN A 224 4.95 23.13 -27.55
CA GLN A 224 5.11 23.79 -28.85
C GLN A 224 4.83 22.84 -29.99
#